data_235d34a451959ae851b96631a64cdc59
#
_entry.id   235d34a451959ae851b96631a64cdc59
#
_cell.length_a   1.000
_cell.length_b   1.000
_cell.length_c   1.000
_cell.angle_alpha   90.00
_cell.angle_beta   90.00
_cell.angle_gamma   90.00
#
_symmetry.space_group_name_H-M   'P 1'
#
loop_
_entity.id
_entity.type
_entity.pdbx_description
1 polymer ?
#
loop_
_entity_poly.entity_id
_entity_poly.type
_entity_poly.pdbx_seq_one_letter_code
_entity_poly.pdbx_strand_id
1 'polypeptide(L)'
;MAYAKEMDTTIIGPNTPGVISPGVGKLGIMPTHIFAEGNVGVISRSGTLTYEIASELTNAGIGQSTAVGIGGDPVTGDNYVDILKRFEKDDQTDAVVLIGEIGGTAEERAGKFIADEMTKPVVSYIAGRTAPPGKRMGHAGAIIQGSSGTVESKTKALNEAGVEVAVKPSEIVDLLKKVM
;
A
#
# COMPACT_ATOMS: atom_id res chain seq x y z
N MET A 1 6.05 -20.39 -2.45
CA MET A 1 6.70 -19.25 -1.73
C MET A 1 8.12 -19.61 -1.29
N ALA A 2 8.36 -20.74 -0.58
CA ALA A 2 9.70 -21.13 -0.12
C ALA A 2 10.74 -21.18 -1.26
N TYR A 3 10.44 -21.89 -2.33
CA TYR A 3 11.33 -21.99 -3.51
C TYR A 3 11.65 -20.64 -4.15
N ALA A 4 10.67 -19.72 -4.23
CA ALA A 4 10.93 -18.40 -4.78
C ALA A 4 11.91 -17.59 -3.91
N LYS A 5 11.80 -17.71 -2.58
CA LYS A 5 12.75 -17.07 -1.65
C LYS A 5 14.16 -17.64 -1.77
N GLU A 6 14.29 -18.95 -1.96
CA GLU A 6 15.58 -19.60 -2.19
C GLU A 6 16.24 -19.11 -3.49
N MET A 7 15.43 -18.77 -4.49
CA MET A 7 15.89 -18.28 -5.81
C MET A 7 15.96 -16.74 -5.89
N ASP A 8 15.80 -16.02 -4.78
CA ASP A 8 15.76 -14.55 -4.73
C ASP A 8 14.77 -13.95 -5.76
N THR A 9 13.63 -14.61 -5.93
CA THR A 9 12.62 -14.21 -6.92
C THR A 9 11.55 -13.34 -6.28
N THR A 10 11.35 -12.15 -6.84
CA THR A 10 10.25 -11.26 -6.49
C THR A 10 8.92 -11.85 -6.96
N ILE A 11 7.95 -11.96 -6.04
CA ILE A 11 6.58 -12.40 -6.37
C ILE A 11 5.59 -11.34 -5.95
N ILE A 12 4.83 -10.81 -6.90
CA ILE A 12 3.72 -9.91 -6.66
C ILE A 12 2.40 -10.67 -6.83
N GLY A 13 1.61 -10.73 -5.78
CA GLY A 13 0.36 -11.48 -5.75
C GLY A 13 0.46 -12.81 -5.02
N PRO A 14 -0.34 -13.85 -5.41
CA PRO A 14 -0.94 -14.09 -6.73
C PRO A 14 -2.23 -13.30 -7.05
N ASN A 15 -3.09 -13.04 -6.07
CA ASN A 15 -4.34 -12.31 -6.26
C ASN A 15 -4.09 -10.79 -6.19
N THR A 16 -3.70 -10.22 -7.32
CA THR A 16 -3.22 -8.83 -7.42
C THR A 16 -3.60 -8.20 -8.75
N PRO A 17 -3.79 -6.87 -8.82
CA PRO A 17 -3.86 -6.16 -10.10
C PRO A 17 -2.48 -6.05 -10.79
N GLY A 18 -1.39 -6.39 -10.12
CA GLY A 18 -0.03 -6.35 -10.67
C GLY A 18 0.80 -5.16 -10.22
N VAL A 19 1.65 -4.71 -11.12
CA VAL A 19 2.56 -3.58 -10.93
C VAL A 19 2.60 -2.72 -12.19
N ILE A 20 2.72 -1.41 -12.01
CA ILE A 20 2.91 -0.44 -13.08
C ILE A 20 3.92 0.63 -12.66
N SER A 21 4.91 0.88 -13.53
CA SER A 21 5.76 2.08 -13.49
C SER A 21 5.40 2.91 -14.72
N PRO A 22 4.65 4.02 -14.56
CA PRO A 22 4.20 4.83 -15.68
C PRO A 22 5.38 5.29 -16.54
N GLY A 23 5.20 5.30 -17.86
CA GLY A 23 6.28 5.59 -18.81
C GLY A 23 7.28 4.45 -19.06
N VAL A 24 7.36 3.46 -18.17
CA VAL A 24 8.31 2.33 -18.25
C VAL A 24 7.62 1.03 -18.67
N GLY A 25 6.60 0.59 -17.90
CA GLY A 25 5.93 -0.66 -18.21
C GLY A 25 4.91 -1.12 -17.17
N LYS A 26 4.23 -2.22 -17.50
CA LYS A 26 3.19 -2.82 -16.66
C LYS A 26 3.21 -4.34 -16.77
N LEU A 27 3.02 -5.00 -15.61
CA LEU A 27 2.72 -6.43 -15.50
C LEU A 27 1.42 -6.59 -14.70
N GLY A 28 0.39 -7.14 -15.32
CA GLY A 28 -0.94 -7.31 -14.73
C GLY A 28 -2.03 -6.48 -15.44
N ILE A 29 -3.11 -6.17 -14.72
CA ILE A 29 -4.35 -5.63 -15.28
C ILE A 29 -4.61 -4.15 -14.93
N MET A 30 -3.66 -3.46 -14.30
CA MET A 30 -3.82 -2.04 -13.93
C MET A 30 -4.16 -1.19 -15.16
N PRO A 31 -5.20 -0.32 -15.12
CA PRO A 31 -5.58 0.52 -16.25
C PRO A 31 -4.59 1.69 -16.38
N THR A 32 -3.83 1.72 -17.46
CA THR A 32 -2.71 2.69 -17.65
C THR A 32 -3.14 4.15 -17.65
N HIS A 33 -4.36 4.45 -18.07
CA HIS A 33 -4.86 5.82 -18.24
C HIS A 33 -5.12 6.59 -16.93
N ILE A 34 -5.13 5.90 -15.78
CA ILE A 34 -5.30 6.54 -14.47
C ILE A 34 -3.97 6.81 -13.75
N PHE A 35 -2.86 6.40 -14.34
CA PHE A 35 -1.52 6.61 -13.80
C PHE A 35 -0.76 7.60 -14.67
N ALA A 36 0.07 8.44 -14.05
CA ALA A 36 0.97 9.36 -14.72
C ALA A 36 2.39 9.19 -14.17
N GLU A 37 3.39 9.50 -15.00
CA GLU A 37 4.79 9.53 -14.55
C GLU A 37 5.00 10.55 -13.45
N GLY A 38 5.74 10.16 -12.40
CA GLY A 38 6.06 11.02 -11.27
C GLY A 38 6.92 10.31 -10.23
N ASN A 39 6.82 10.76 -8.99
CA ASN A 39 7.76 10.40 -7.93
C ASN A 39 7.08 9.80 -6.68
N VAL A 40 5.83 9.39 -6.75
CA VAL A 40 5.13 8.78 -5.62
C VAL A 40 5.02 7.27 -5.79
N GLY A 41 5.60 6.51 -4.86
CA GLY A 41 5.39 5.08 -4.74
C GLY A 41 4.00 4.77 -4.18
N VAL A 42 3.29 3.80 -4.75
CA VAL A 42 1.99 3.34 -4.23
C VAL A 42 2.06 1.86 -3.94
N ILE A 43 1.73 1.46 -2.71
CA ILE A 43 1.65 0.04 -2.33
C ILE A 43 0.29 -0.26 -1.70
N SER A 44 -0.37 -1.33 -2.17
CA SER A 44 -1.76 -1.60 -1.78
C SER A 44 -2.09 -3.09 -1.70
N ARG A 45 -2.97 -3.43 -0.76
CA ARG A 45 -3.64 -4.75 -0.73
C ARG A 45 -4.87 -4.79 -1.63
N SER A 46 -5.45 -3.63 -1.98
CA SER A 46 -6.70 -3.51 -2.73
C SER A 46 -6.48 -2.98 -4.14
N GLY A 47 -6.92 -3.71 -5.17
CA GLY A 47 -6.90 -3.21 -6.54
C GLY A 47 -7.77 -1.96 -6.72
N THR A 48 -9.02 -2.01 -6.24
CA THR A 48 -9.99 -0.90 -6.38
C THR A 48 -9.48 0.39 -5.74
N LEU A 49 -8.98 0.31 -4.49
CA LEU A 49 -8.44 1.50 -3.81
C LEU A 49 -7.15 2.01 -4.44
N THR A 50 -6.33 1.12 -5.02
CA THR A 50 -5.17 1.54 -5.83
C THR A 50 -5.63 2.43 -6.98
N TYR A 51 -6.68 2.03 -7.70
CA TYR A 51 -7.18 2.80 -8.85
C TYR A 51 -7.80 4.13 -8.43
N GLU A 52 -8.59 4.13 -7.35
CA GLU A 52 -9.22 5.34 -6.82
C GLU A 52 -8.15 6.37 -6.43
N ILE A 53 -7.23 5.98 -5.55
CA ILE A 53 -6.20 6.89 -5.02
C ILE A 53 -5.22 7.31 -6.12
N ALA A 54 -4.77 6.40 -7.00
CA ALA A 54 -3.89 6.77 -8.11
C ALA A 54 -4.56 7.75 -9.07
N SER A 55 -5.85 7.58 -9.36
CA SER A 55 -6.61 8.53 -10.18
C SER A 55 -6.70 9.91 -9.53
N GLU A 56 -6.95 9.99 -8.22
CA GLU A 56 -6.98 11.26 -7.48
C GLU A 56 -5.61 11.95 -7.48
N LEU A 57 -4.54 11.21 -7.24
CA LEU A 57 -3.16 11.73 -7.32
C LEU A 57 -2.87 12.28 -8.72
N THR A 58 -3.15 11.50 -9.76
CA THR A 58 -2.92 11.91 -11.17
C THR A 58 -3.72 13.15 -11.53
N ASN A 59 -4.99 13.22 -11.13
CA ASN A 59 -5.85 14.40 -11.36
C ASN A 59 -5.35 15.65 -10.60
N ALA A 60 -4.67 15.44 -9.48
CA ALA A 60 -4.03 16.52 -8.72
C ALA A 60 -2.62 16.92 -9.24
N GLY A 61 -2.18 16.33 -10.36
CA GLY A 61 -0.86 16.55 -10.94
C GLY A 61 0.29 15.84 -10.23
N ILE A 62 -0.03 14.83 -9.39
CA ILE A 62 0.94 14.02 -8.66
C ILE A 62 1.04 12.66 -9.35
N GLY A 63 2.16 12.42 -10.05
CA GLY A 63 2.41 11.18 -10.74
C GLY A 63 3.04 10.11 -9.84
N GLN A 64 3.07 8.88 -10.33
CA GLN A 64 3.61 7.73 -9.62
C GLN A 64 4.95 7.30 -10.22
N SER A 65 5.93 6.98 -9.36
CA SER A 65 7.13 6.25 -9.77
C SER A 65 6.79 4.80 -10.09
N THR A 66 6.11 4.14 -9.15
CA THR A 66 5.62 2.77 -9.31
C THR A 66 4.40 2.55 -8.42
N ALA A 67 3.39 1.85 -8.93
CA ALA A 67 2.27 1.35 -8.13
C ALA A 67 2.31 -0.18 -8.09
N VAL A 68 2.24 -0.74 -6.87
CA VAL A 68 2.33 -2.19 -6.60
C VAL A 68 1.11 -2.66 -5.85
N GLY A 69 0.36 -3.58 -6.43
CA GLY A 69 -0.67 -4.32 -5.74
C GLY A 69 -0.10 -5.59 -5.13
N ILE A 70 0.02 -5.69 -3.81
CA ILE A 70 0.53 -6.91 -3.15
C ILE A 70 -0.55 -7.96 -2.93
N GLY A 71 -1.83 -7.57 -3.00
CA GLY A 71 -2.98 -8.46 -2.76
C GLY A 71 -3.38 -8.55 -1.29
N GLY A 72 -4.64 -8.96 -1.06
CA GLY A 72 -5.28 -9.04 0.26
C GLY A 72 -5.49 -10.46 0.78
N ASP A 73 -4.93 -11.47 0.14
CA ASP A 73 -5.07 -12.87 0.56
C ASP A 73 -4.06 -13.24 1.67
N PRO A 74 -4.35 -14.29 2.46
CA PRO A 74 -3.45 -14.73 3.53
C PRO A 74 -2.09 -15.24 3.03
N VAL A 75 -2.04 -15.76 1.80
CA VAL A 75 -0.80 -16.21 1.14
C VAL A 75 -0.46 -15.23 0.05
N THR A 76 0.55 -14.42 0.31
CA THR A 76 1.08 -13.42 -0.64
C THR A 76 2.56 -13.69 -0.92
N GLY A 77 3.06 -13.08 -1.99
CA GLY A 77 4.47 -12.96 -2.29
C GLY A 77 5.18 -11.95 -1.40
N ASP A 78 5.79 -10.96 -2.03
CA ASP A 78 6.41 -9.85 -1.33
C ASP A 78 5.32 -9.07 -0.56
N ASN A 79 5.66 -8.68 0.66
CA ASN A 79 4.78 -7.96 1.58
C ASN A 79 5.13 -6.46 1.60
N TYR A 80 4.45 -5.68 2.47
CA TYR A 80 4.71 -4.25 2.59
C TYR A 80 6.18 -3.93 2.84
N VAL A 81 6.83 -4.64 3.76
CA VAL A 81 8.24 -4.36 4.12
C VAL A 81 9.16 -4.62 2.93
N ASP A 82 8.93 -5.69 2.17
CA ASP A 82 9.74 -6.02 1.00
C ASP A 82 9.64 -4.93 -0.08
N ILE A 83 8.45 -4.38 -0.32
CA ILE A 83 8.22 -3.31 -1.30
C ILE A 83 8.69 -1.95 -0.77
N LEU A 84 8.46 -1.64 0.52
CA LEU A 84 8.95 -0.41 1.13
C LEU A 84 10.48 -0.32 1.08
N LYS A 85 11.20 -1.43 1.28
CA LYS A 85 12.66 -1.49 1.08
C LYS A 85 13.10 -1.13 -0.35
N ARG A 86 12.29 -1.46 -1.35
CA ARG A 86 12.55 -1.09 -2.74
C ARG A 86 12.30 0.38 -2.97
N PHE A 87 11.18 0.93 -2.48
CA PHE A 87 10.89 2.36 -2.57
C PHE A 87 11.91 3.22 -1.85
N GLU A 88 12.41 2.80 -0.69
CA GLU A 88 13.45 3.53 0.03
C GLU A 88 14.75 3.66 -0.79
N LYS A 89 15.08 2.64 -1.59
CA LYS A 89 16.28 2.60 -2.44
C LYS A 89 16.08 3.16 -3.84
N ASP A 90 14.84 3.45 -4.23
CA ASP A 90 14.51 3.93 -5.56
C ASP A 90 14.67 5.46 -5.65
N ASP A 91 15.65 5.92 -6.40
CA ASP A 91 15.94 7.34 -6.59
C ASP A 91 14.80 8.12 -7.29
N GLN A 92 13.86 7.41 -7.94
CA GLN A 92 12.67 8.02 -8.57
C GLN A 92 11.52 8.20 -7.59
N THR A 93 11.58 7.58 -6.41
CA THR A 93 10.51 7.65 -5.40
C THR A 93 10.88 8.65 -4.31
N ASP A 94 10.10 9.72 -4.15
CA ASP A 94 10.31 10.74 -3.11
C ASP A 94 9.40 10.55 -1.89
N ALA A 95 8.21 9.98 -2.10
CA ALA A 95 7.22 9.70 -1.05
C ALA A 95 6.44 8.43 -1.35
N VAL A 96 5.79 7.84 -0.36
CA VAL A 96 5.02 6.60 -0.51
C VAL A 96 3.60 6.73 0.02
N VAL A 97 2.64 6.19 -0.72
CA VAL A 97 1.26 5.97 -0.27
C VAL A 97 1.07 4.50 0.06
N LEU A 98 0.78 4.20 1.33
CA LEU A 98 0.47 2.87 1.81
C LEU A 98 -1.05 2.70 1.97
N ILE A 99 -1.63 1.78 1.20
CA ILE A 99 -3.06 1.50 1.24
C ILE A 99 -3.29 0.12 1.86
N GLY A 100 -3.80 0.13 3.09
CA GLY A 100 -4.07 -1.08 3.87
C GLY A 100 -5.57 -1.36 4.03
N GLU A 101 -5.86 -2.42 4.74
CA GLU A 101 -7.21 -2.84 5.09
C GLU A 101 -7.23 -3.58 6.41
N ILE A 102 -8.41 -3.81 6.96
CA ILE A 102 -8.60 -4.64 8.16
C ILE A 102 -8.04 -6.06 7.95
N GLY A 103 -7.71 -6.71 9.06
CA GLY A 103 -7.22 -8.10 9.10
C GLY A 103 -5.70 -8.23 9.05
N GLY A 104 -5.21 -9.23 9.76
CA GLY A 104 -3.78 -9.46 9.94
C GLY A 104 -3.03 -8.31 10.60
N THR A 105 -1.71 -8.35 10.55
CA THR A 105 -0.81 -7.37 11.20
C THR A 105 0.26 -6.84 10.22
N ALA A 106 -0.02 -6.86 8.92
CA ALA A 106 0.97 -6.49 7.91
C ALA A 106 1.30 -4.98 7.95
N GLU A 107 0.29 -4.15 8.19
CA GLU A 107 0.43 -2.70 8.27
C GLU A 107 1.15 -2.26 9.56
N GLU A 108 0.93 -2.97 10.68
CA GLU A 108 1.68 -2.74 11.93
C GLU A 108 3.18 -3.06 11.75
N ARG A 109 3.50 -4.15 11.03
CA ARG A 109 4.90 -4.47 10.68
C ARG A 109 5.51 -3.44 9.73
N ALA A 110 4.71 -2.95 8.77
CA ALA A 110 5.13 -1.86 7.89
C ALA A 110 5.43 -0.59 8.70
N GLY A 111 4.57 -0.21 9.65
CA GLY A 111 4.79 0.92 10.54
C GLY A 111 6.11 0.81 11.31
N LYS A 112 6.39 -0.38 11.88
CA LYS A 112 7.68 -0.61 12.54
C LYS A 112 8.87 -0.39 11.59
N PHE A 113 8.81 -0.96 10.38
CA PHE A 113 9.88 -0.79 9.39
C PHE A 113 10.03 0.68 8.97
N ILE A 114 8.93 1.41 8.78
CA ILE A 114 8.95 2.83 8.43
C ILE A 114 9.67 3.63 9.53
N ALA A 115 9.33 3.40 10.80
CA ALA A 115 9.96 4.10 11.91
C ALA A 115 11.46 3.81 12.06
N ASP A 116 11.85 2.57 11.80
CA ASP A 116 13.23 2.12 12.07
C ASP A 116 14.20 2.38 10.89
N GLU A 117 13.70 2.35 9.64
CA GLU A 117 14.58 2.21 8.47
C GLU A 117 14.24 3.15 7.29
N MET A 118 13.09 3.84 7.27
CA MET A 118 12.74 4.73 6.15
C MET A 118 13.11 6.19 6.44
N THR A 119 13.60 6.85 5.40
CA THR A 119 13.84 8.30 5.37
C THR A 119 12.80 9.03 4.54
N LYS A 120 12.18 8.34 3.58
CA LYS A 120 11.15 8.90 2.71
C LYS A 120 9.81 8.98 3.43
N PRO A 121 9.06 10.09 3.28
CA PRO A 121 7.77 10.25 3.92
C PRO A 121 6.74 9.23 3.41
N VAL A 122 5.90 8.77 4.33
CA VAL A 122 4.80 7.84 4.03
C VAL A 122 3.49 8.43 4.52
N VAL A 123 2.45 8.36 3.70
CA VAL A 123 1.07 8.63 4.10
C VAL A 123 0.24 7.37 3.87
N SER A 124 -0.85 7.20 4.61
CA SER A 124 -1.60 5.94 4.56
C SER A 124 -3.10 6.14 4.53
N TYR A 125 -3.80 5.14 3.98
CA TYR A 125 -5.23 4.94 4.13
C TYR A 125 -5.51 3.49 4.53
N ILE A 126 -6.35 3.27 5.54
CA ILE A 126 -6.75 1.93 6.00
C ILE A 126 -8.25 1.74 5.80
N ALA A 127 -8.59 0.82 4.89
CA ALA A 127 -9.98 0.48 4.60
C ALA A 127 -10.61 -0.42 5.68
N GLY A 128 -11.95 -0.33 5.79
CA GLY A 128 -12.72 -1.22 6.65
C GLY A 128 -13.19 -0.60 7.97
N ARG A 129 -13.15 0.73 8.12
CA ARG A 129 -13.57 1.45 9.34
C ARG A 129 -14.97 1.09 9.82
N THR A 130 -15.89 0.76 8.90
CA THR A 130 -17.28 0.38 9.20
C THR A 130 -17.52 -1.12 9.16
N ALA A 131 -16.45 -1.91 9.05
CA ALA A 131 -16.57 -3.35 8.95
C ALA A 131 -17.02 -3.98 10.29
N PRO A 132 -18.07 -4.79 10.31
CA PRO A 132 -18.49 -5.48 11.53
C PRO A 132 -17.45 -6.55 11.92
N PRO A 133 -17.18 -6.75 13.23
CA PRO A 133 -16.28 -7.79 13.70
C PRO A 133 -16.68 -9.19 13.21
N GLY A 134 -15.70 -10.02 12.88
CA GLY A 134 -15.89 -11.40 12.45
C GLY A 134 -16.46 -11.58 11.04
N LYS A 135 -16.79 -10.49 10.32
CA LYS A 135 -17.23 -10.56 8.92
C LYS A 135 -16.06 -10.34 7.98
N ARG A 136 -15.96 -11.20 6.96
CA ARG A 136 -15.00 -11.04 5.87
C ARG A 136 -15.45 -9.91 4.93
N MET A 137 -14.53 -9.01 4.59
CA MET A 137 -14.81 -7.81 3.79
C MET A 137 -13.99 -7.81 2.49
N GLY A 138 -14.52 -8.44 1.44
CA GLY A 138 -13.88 -8.49 0.12
C GLY A 138 -12.79 -9.56 0.02
N HIS A 139 -11.62 -9.33 0.61
CA HIS A 139 -10.51 -10.27 0.58
C HIS A 139 -10.59 -11.35 1.65
N ALA A 140 -9.99 -12.51 1.39
CA ALA A 140 -9.94 -13.61 2.36
C ALA A 140 -9.21 -13.24 3.66
N GLY A 141 -8.22 -12.34 3.59
CA GLY A 141 -7.48 -11.82 4.75
C GLY A 141 -8.15 -10.64 5.45
N ALA A 142 -9.17 -10.02 4.85
CA ALA A 142 -9.85 -8.84 5.39
C ALA A 142 -10.94 -9.22 6.41
N ILE A 143 -10.51 -9.70 7.58
CA ILE A 143 -11.38 -10.10 8.68
C ILE A 143 -10.77 -9.70 10.02
N ILE A 144 -11.55 -9.04 10.88
CA ILE A 144 -11.14 -8.68 12.24
C ILE A 144 -11.30 -9.92 13.14
N GLN A 145 -10.22 -10.32 13.80
CA GLN A 145 -10.22 -11.43 14.76
C GLN A 145 -9.91 -10.90 16.17
N GLY A 146 -10.93 -10.87 17.01
CA GLY A 146 -10.81 -10.29 18.35
C GLY A 146 -10.48 -8.78 18.29
N SER A 147 -9.42 -8.37 18.97
CA SER A 147 -8.96 -6.98 19.03
C SER A 147 -7.85 -6.66 18.03
N SER A 148 -7.37 -7.63 17.24
CA SER A 148 -6.28 -7.42 16.29
C SER A 148 -6.77 -7.23 14.86
N GLY A 149 -5.99 -6.50 14.05
CA GLY A 149 -6.31 -6.25 12.65
C GLY A 149 -7.46 -5.26 12.44
N THR A 150 -7.77 -4.44 13.44
CA THR A 150 -8.75 -3.36 13.33
C THR A 150 -8.12 -2.13 12.65
N VAL A 151 -8.96 -1.24 12.12
CA VAL A 151 -8.47 0.07 11.60
C VAL A 151 -7.77 0.85 12.71
N GLU A 152 -8.31 0.80 13.93
CA GLU A 152 -7.76 1.53 15.08
C GLU A 152 -6.34 1.03 15.44
N SER A 153 -6.13 -0.30 15.51
CA SER A 153 -4.80 -0.86 15.83
C SER A 153 -3.75 -0.49 14.79
N LYS A 154 -4.13 -0.57 13.50
CA LYS A 154 -3.27 -0.21 12.37
C LYS A 154 -2.96 1.29 12.32
N THR A 155 -4.00 2.12 12.46
CA THR A 155 -3.86 3.59 12.50
C THR A 155 -2.93 4.00 13.66
N LYS A 156 -3.11 3.40 14.83
CA LYS A 156 -2.25 3.67 15.99
C LYS A 156 -0.80 3.34 15.68
N ALA A 157 -0.52 2.15 15.18
CA ALA A 157 0.85 1.71 14.87
C ALA A 157 1.50 2.56 13.78
N LEU A 158 0.76 2.97 12.76
CA LEU A 158 1.25 3.86 11.71
C LEU A 158 1.51 5.27 12.22
N ASN A 159 0.61 5.83 13.04
CA ASN A 159 0.82 7.16 13.64
C ASN A 159 2.04 7.18 14.59
N GLU A 160 2.26 6.12 15.37
CA GLU A 160 3.46 5.95 16.20
C GLU A 160 4.75 5.90 15.37
N ALA A 161 4.65 5.50 14.10
CA ALA A 161 5.73 5.52 13.12
C ALA A 161 5.86 6.86 12.35
N GLY A 162 5.09 7.89 12.72
CA GLY A 162 5.11 9.20 12.05
C GLY A 162 4.31 9.23 10.73
N VAL A 163 3.52 8.20 10.43
CA VAL A 163 2.70 8.12 9.22
C VAL A 163 1.31 8.72 9.48
N GLU A 164 0.93 9.77 8.76
CA GLU A 164 -0.46 10.28 8.80
C GLU A 164 -1.40 9.33 8.08
N VAL A 165 -2.52 8.98 8.75
CA VAL A 165 -3.52 8.04 8.22
C VAL A 165 -4.80 8.78 7.87
N ALA A 166 -5.13 8.83 6.59
CA ALA A 166 -6.35 9.44 6.06
C ALA A 166 -7.61 8.72 6.57
N VAL A 167 -8.67 9.48 6.80
CA VAL A 167 -10.01 8.96 7.14
C VAL A 167 -10.78 8.57 5.88
N LYS A 168 -10.53 9.27 4.78
CA LYS A 168 -11.12 9.02 3.45
C LYS A 168 -10.02 8.93 2.39
N PRO A 169 -10.21 8.15 1.31
CA PRO A 169 -9.23 8.07 0.22
C PRO A 169 -8.84 9.44 -0.36
N SER A 170 -9.82 10.35 -0.52
CA SER A 170 -9.63 11.69 -1.06
C SER A 170 -8.70 12.61 -0.25
N GLU A 171 -8.47 12.30 1.03
CA GLU A 171 -7.55 13.08 1.88
C GLU A 171 -6.07 12.78 1.60
N ILE A 172 -5.76 11.69 0.90
CA ILE A 172 -4.38 11.26 0.60
C ILE A 172 -3.62 12.35 -0.16
N VAL A 173 -4.27 13.02 -1.12
CA VAL A 173 -3.64 14.10 -1.91
C VAL A 173 -3.17 15.24 -0.99
N ASP A 174 -4.02 15.66 -0.05
CA ASP A 174 -3.70 16.76 0.86
C ASP A 174 -2.63 16.36 1.90
N LEU A 175 -2.68 15.12 2.40
CA LEU A 175 -1.65 14.61 3.29
C LEU A 175 -0.29 14.53 2.60
N LEU A 176 -0.26 14.03 1.37
CA LEU A 176 0.96 13.90 0.61
C LEU A 176 1.61 15.26 0.31
N LYS A 177 0.80 16.27 -0.06
CA LYS A 177 1.28 17.65 -0.29
C LYS A 177 1.89 18.33 0.94
N LYS A 178 1.60 17.86 2.15
CA LYS A 178 2.19 18.41 3.38
C LYS A 178 3.58 17.84 3.66
N VAL A 179 3.88 16.65 3.15
CA VAL A 179 5.12 15.91 3.48
C VAL A 179 6.12 15.90 2.34
N MET A 180 5.72 16.27 1.13
CA MET A 180 6.59 16.51 -0.03
C MET A 180 7.01 17.97 -0.11
#